data_34c2a1b0b04056cb39d6798c7ec238d8
#
_entry.id   34c2a1b0b04056cb39d6798c7ec238d8
#
_cell.length_a   1.000
_cell.length_b   1.000
_cell.length_c   1.000
_cell.angle_alpha   90.00
_cell.angle_beta   90.00
_cell.angle_gamma   90.00
#
_symmetry.space_group_name_H-M   'P 1'
#
loop_
_entity.id
_entity.type
_entity.pdbx_description
1 polymer ?
#
loop_
_entity_poly.entity_id
_entity_poly.type
_entity_poly.pdbx_seq_one_letter_code
_entity_poly.pdbx_strand_id
1 'polypeptide(L)'
;MQLGLIGAGNMATALARGWGDPVLVHDAYRPRAEALVAELGGEVVDSNAELAQHADVLLLAHKPAGLERVAREVGGGAKGIISILGGVTLAALRGAYGGTPVVRMIPSVPVEVKQGVTCHARDPEADSALEAEAVALFERVGLVVDLDETQFEIATGLMSCAPAYVALVAEAQVDAGVRAGMPADLASELVAASIGGSAALLRARDMDTLAVRRMVTSPGGVTARGLSALEHGGVRAAFDDAMQAVVAR
;
A
#
# COMPACT_ATOMS: atom_id res chain seq x y z
N MET A 1 -16.34 -3.94 -15.04
CA MET A 1 -15.89 -5.04 -14.15
C MET A 1 -16.57 -4.91 -12.79
N GLN A 2 -17.31 -5.95 -12.34
CA GLN A 2 -17.83 -6.03 -10.97
C GLN A 2 -16.76 -6.67 -10.09
N LEU A 3 -16.22 -5.88 -9.15
CA LEU A 3 -15.17 -6.34 -8.23
C LEU A 3 -15.80 -6.90 -6.95
N GLY A 4 -15.38 -8.10 -6.54
CA GLY A 4 -15.74 -8.72 -5.26
C GLY A 4 -14.58 -8.70 -4.29
N LEU A 5 -14.78 -8.21 -3.06
CA LEU A 5 -13.74 -8.12 -2.04
C LEU A 5 -13.80 -9.33 -1.09
N ILE A 6 -12.75 -10.14 -1.07
CA ILE A 6 -12.58 -11.19 -0.06
C ILE A 6 -11.73 -10.64 1.09
N GLY A 7 -12.42 -10.17 2.12
CA GLY A 7 -11.85 -9.48 3.26
C GLY A 7 -12.09 -7.98 3.25
N ALA A 8 -12.46 -7.43 4.41
CA ALA A 8 -12.68 -6.02 4.69
C ALA A 8 -11.71 -5.51 5.77
N GLY A 9 -10.44 -5.94 5.68
CA GLY A 9 -9.36 -5.47 6.54
C GLY A 9 -8.87 -4.08 6.15
N ASN A 10 -7.88 -3.54 6.87
CA ASN A 10 -7.38 -2.17 6.68
C ASN A 10 -7.04 -1.83 5.21
N MET A 11 -6.34 -2.74 4.50
CA MET A 11 -5.95 -2.47 3.11
C MET A 11 -7.15 -2.50 2.15
N ALA A 12 -8.07 -3.46 2.31
CA ALA A 12 -9.28 -3.51 1.50
C ALA A 12 -10.15 -2.27 1.72
N THR A 13 -10.29 -1.83 2.98
CA THR A 13 -11.02 -0.62 3.34
C THR A 13 -10.36 0.63 2.75
N ALA A 14 -9.04 0.76 2.83
CA ALA A 14 -8.30 1.88 2.24
C ALA A 14 -8.47 1.95 0.73
N LEU A 15 -8.37 0.81 0.03
CA LEU A 15 -8.63 0.73 -1.42
C LEU A 15 -10.06 1.11 -1.76
N ALA A 16 -11.04 0.53 -1.07
CA ALA A 16 -12.46 0.80 -1.32
C ALA A 16 -12.79 2.28 -1.12
N ARG A 17 -12.27 2.92 -0.07
CA ARG A 17 -12.41 4.38 0.15
C ARG A 17 -11.75 5.20 -0.94
N GLY A 18 -10.54 4.80 -1.35
CA GLY A 18 -9.83 5.48 -2.43
C GLY A 18 -10.57 5.40 -3.77
N TRP A 19 -11.15 4.25 -4.10
CA TRP A 19 -11.98 4.11 -5.31
C TRP A 19 -13.29 4.87 -5.20
N GLY A 20 -13.95 4.82 -4.02
CA GLY A 20 -15.22 5.51 -3.78
C GLY A 20 -16.42 4.86 -4.47
N ASP A 21 -16.28 3.63 -4.94
CA ASP A 21 -17.34 2.85 -5.58
C ASP A 21 -18.10 2.02 -4.54
N PRO A 22 -19.40 1.70 -4.76
CA PRO A 22 -20.10 0.69 -3.96
C PRO A 22 -19.39 -0.66 -4.01
N VAL A 23 -19.36 -1.38 -2.88
CA VAL A 23 -18.60 -2.62 -2.73
C VAL A 23 -19.50 -3.85 -2.72
N LEU A 24 -19.00 -4.95 -3.32
CA LEU A 24 -19.51 -6.29 -3.13
C LEU A 24 -18.49 -7.03 -2.27
N VAL A 25 -18.85 -7.46 -1.04
CA VAL A 25 -17.85 -7.86 -0.06
C VAL A 25 -18.28 -9.03 0.80
N HIS A 26 -17.34 -9.93 1.08
CA HIS A 26 -17.42 -10.93 2.14
C HIS A 26 -16.23 -10.82 3.10
N ASP A 27 -16.48 -10.86 4.39
CA ASP A 27 -15.44 -10.98 5.44
C ASP A 27 -15.88 -12.03 6.47
N ALA A 28 -14.97 -12.88 6.89
CA ALA A 28 -15.24 -13.89 7.94
C ALA A 28 -15.73 -13.26 9.27
N TYR A 29 -15.34 -12.00 9.52
CA TYR A 29 -15.90 -11.17 10.58
C TYR A 29 -16.89 -10.17 9.97
N ARG A 30 -18.12 -10.63 9.71
CA ARG A 30 -19.21 -9.91 9.03
C ARG A 30 -19.36 -8.43 9.40
N PRO A 31 -19.20 -7.99 10.69
CA PRO A 31 -19.32 -6.57 11.03
C PRO A 31 -18.35 -5.63 10.29
N ARG A 32 -17.18 -6.11 9.82
CA ARG A 32 -16.28 -5.31 8.98
C ARG A 32 -16.86 -5.04 7.60
N ALA A 33 -17.44 -6.06 6.99
CA ALA A 33 -18.09 -5.93 5.69
C ALA A 33 -19.31 -5.01 5.78
N GLU A 34 -20.13 -5.16 6.83
CA GLU A 34 -21.30 -4.31 7.10
C GLU A 34 -20.91 -2.85 7.31
N ALA A 35 -19.83 -2.58 8.06
CA ALA A 35 -19.33 -1.22 8.26
C ALA A 35 -18.87 -0.58 6.95
N LEU A 36 -18.19 -1.34 6.10
CA LEU A 36 -17.70 -0.86 4.80
C LEU A 36 -18.87 -0.55 3.84
N VAL A 37 -19.87 -1.43 3.79
CA VAL A 37 -21.09 -1.22 2.98
C VAL A 37 -21.91 -0.05 3.52
N ALA A 38 -22.01 0.13 4.84
CA ALA A 38 -22.70 1.27 5.44
C ALA A 38 -22.04 2.61 5.07
N GLU A 39 -20.71 2.62 4.86
CA GLU A 39 -19.96 3.80 4.49
C GLU A 39 -20.03 4.11 2.99
N LEU A 40 -19.85 3.10 2.13
CA LEU A 40 -19.64 3.28 0.68
C LEU A 40 -20.85 2.82 -0.16
N GLY A 41 -21.81 2.14 0.44
CA GLY A 41 -22.87 1.46 -0.28
C GLY A 41 -22.40 0.12 -0.86
N GLY A 42 -23.33 -0.62 -1.46
CA GLY A 42 -23.06 -1.93 -2.03
C GLY A 42 -23.74 -3.05 -1.26
N GLU A 43 -23.14 -4.24 -1.22
CA GLU A 43 -23.75 -5.45 -0.68
C GLU A 43 -22.74 -6.32 0.09
N VAL A 44 -23.20 -6.86 1.22
CA VAL A 44 -22.49 -7.92 1.97
C VAL A 44 -23.09 -9.26 1.58
N VAL A 45 -22.24 -10.15 1.03
CA VAL A 45 -22.64 -11.52 0.71
C VAL A 45 -22.24 -12.51 1.81
N ASP A 46 -22.91 -13.65 1.87
CA ASP A 46 -22.79 -14.58 2.99
C ASP A 46 -21.59 -15.52 2.88
N SER A 47 -21.01 -15.67 1.69
CA SER A 47 -19.88 -16.57 1.46
C SER A 47 -18.97 -16.15 0.32
N ASN A 48 -17.72 -16.67 0.32
CA ASN A 48 -16.79 -16.51 -0.80
C ASN A 48 -17.30 -17.19 -2.09
N ALA A 49 -18.06 -18.27 -1.96
CA ALA A 49 -18.68 -18.94 -3.11
C ALA A 49 -19.76 -18.06 -3.78
N GLU A 50 -20.61 -17.43 -2.98
CA GLU A 50 -21.62 -16.49 -3.47
C GLU A 50 -20.98 -15.26 -4.10
N LEU A 51 -19.93 -14.70 -3.44
CA LEU A 51 -19.16 -13.59 -3.98
C LEU A 51 -18.60 -13.91 -5.39
N ALA A 52 -18.05 -15.11 -5.58
CA ALA A 52 -17.51 -15.56 -6.86
C ALA A 52 -18.57 -15.72 -7.96
N GLN A 53 -19.83 -15.92 -7.60
CA GLN A 53 -20.94 -15.99 -8.57
C GLN A 53 -21.40 -14.62 -9.04
N HIS A 54 -21.28 -13.60 -8.20
CA HIS A 54 -21.77 -12.25 -8.47
C HIS A 54 -20.69 -11.30 -8.99
N ALA A 55 -19.41 -11.59 -8.73
CA ALA A 55 -18.29 -10.78 -9.18
C ALA A 55 -17.71 -11.26 -10.52
N ASP A 56 -17.18 -10.33 -11.30
CA ASP A 56 -16.35 -10.67 -12.47
C ASP A 56 -14.92 -11.02 -12.04
N VAL A 57 -14.39 -10.26 -11.08
CA VAL A 57 -13.02 -10.41 -10.55
C VAL A 57 -13.06 -10.35 -9.03
N LEU A 58 -12.29 -11.22 -8.38
CA LEU A 58 -12.14 -11.23 -6.92
C LEU A 58 -10.83 -10.57 -6.50
N LEU A 59 -10.91 -9.63 -5.57
CA LEU A 59 -9.76 -9.07 -4.87
C LEU A 59 -9.52 -9.85 -3.57
N LEU A 60 -8.37 -10.54 -3.50
CA LEU A 60 -7.96 -11.25 -2.29
C LEU A 60 -7.29 -10.29 -1.32
N ALA A 61 -7.97 -9.96 -0.23
CA ALA A 61 -7.51 -9.06 0.83
C ALA A 61 -7.58 -9.71 2.23
N HIS A 62 -7.69 -11.02 2.29
CA HIS A 62 -7.65 -11.80 3.53
C HIS A 62 -6.22 -12.03 4.03
N LYS A 63 -6.04 -12.69 5.18
CA LYS A 63 -4.69 -13.04 5.66
C LYS A 63 -4.05 -14.13 4.79
N PRO A 64 -2.72 -14.06 4.48
CA PRO A 64 -2.02 -15.01 3.60
C PRO A 64 -2.22 -16.48 3.98
N ALA A 65 -2.22 -16.81 5.28
CA ALA A 65 -2.44 -18.16 5.79
C ALA A 65 -3.82 -18.77 5.39
N GLY A 66 -4.75 -17.95 4.91
CA GLY A 66 -6.07 -18.38 4.45
C GLY A 66 -6.13 -18.80 2.98
N LEU A 67 -5.04 -18.70 2.20
CA LEU A 67 -5.04 -18.87 0.75
C LEU A 67 -5.76 -20.16 0.31
N GLU A 68 -5.29 -21.31 0.76
CA GLU A 68 -5.83 -22.62 0.35
C GLU A 68 -7.30 -22.81 0.77
N ARG A 69 -7.69 -22.31 1.94
CA ARG A 69 -9.08 -22.39 2.41
C ARG A 69 -9.98 -21.53 1.54
N VAL A 70 -9.60 -20.27 1.31
CA VAL A 70 -10.38 -19.33 0.50
C VAL A 70 -10.49 -19.81 -0.96
N ALA A 71 -9.42 -20.34 -1.53
CA ALA A 71 -9.44 -20.90 -2.88
C ALA A 71 -10.44 -22.06 -2.99
N ARG A 72 -10.49 -22.97 -2.00
CA ARG A 72 -11.50 -24.05 -1.97
C ARG A 72 -12.93 -23.52 -1.83
N GLU A 73 -13.14 -22.47 -1.03
CA GLU A 73 -14.46 -21.84 -0.85
C GLU A 73 -14.95 -21.13 -2.11
N VAL A 74 -14.06 -20.46 -2.83
CA VAL A 74 -14.34 -19.83 -4.13
C VAL A 74 -14.65 -20.88 -5.20
N GLY A 75 -13.95 -22.02 -5.16
CA GLY A 75 -14.07 -23.06 -6.19
C GLY A 75 -13.69 -22.54 -7.58
N GLY A 76 -14.28 -23.07 -8.62
CA GLY A 76 -14.05 -22.63 -10.01
C GLY A 76 -14.93 -21.47 -10.47
N GLY A 77 -15.59 -20.74 -9.55
CA GLY A 77 -16.57 -19.70 -9.89
C GLY A 77 -15.95 -18.35 -10.30
N ALA A 78 -14.70 -18.08 -9.92
CA ALA A 78 -14.05 -16.83 -10.24
C ALA A 78 -13.57 -16.78 -11.70
N LYS A 79 -13.81 -15.66 -12.38
CA LYS A 79 -13.32 -15.42 -13.75
C LYS A 79 -11.91 -14.83 -13.77
N GLY A 80 -11.51 -14.15 -12.69
CA GLY A 80 -10.19 -13.56 -12.50
C GLY A 80 -9.92 -13.25 -11.03
N ILE A 81 -8.65 -13.25 -10.66
CA ILE A 81 -8.17 -13.00 -9.30
C ILE A 81 -7.16 -11.84 -9.32
N ILE A 82 -7.38 -10.84 -8.50
CA ILE A 82 -6.37 -9.85 -8.13
C ILE A 82 -5.97 -10.13 -6.69
N SER A 83 -4.70 -10.39 -6.43
CA SER A 83 -4.19 -10.65 -5.08
C SER A 83 -3.39 -9.49 -4.54
N ILE A 84 -3.74 -9.04 -3.34
CA ILE A 84 -2.93 -8.09 -2.56
C ILE A 84 -2.33 -8.74 -1.31
N LEU A 85 -2.19 -10.07 -1.31
CA LEU A 85 -1.70 -10.84 -0.18
C LEU A 85 -0.17 -10.68 -0.05
N GLY A 86 0.27 -10.09 1.04
CA GLY A 86 1.70 -9.98 1.33
C GLY A 86 2.36 -11.35 1.47
N GLY A 87 3.52 -11.53 0.81
CA GLY A 87 4.30 -12.77 0.88
C GLY A 87 3.73 -13.97 0.11
N VAL A 88 2.62 -13.82 -0.62
CA VAL A 88 2.06 -14.87 -1.49
C VAL A 88 2.54 -14.65 -2.93
N THR A 89 3.22 -15.63 -3.50
CA THR A 89 3.79 -15.55 -4.85
C THR A 89 2.76 -15.86 -5.94
N LEU A 90 3.04 -15.45 -7.18
CA LEU A 90 2.26 -15.82 -8.35
C LEU A 90 2.15 -17.35 -8.48
N ALA A 91 3.25 -18.08 -8.25
CA ALA A 91 3.25 -19.53 -8.27
C ALA A 91 2.29 -20.15 -7.24
N ALA A 92 2.27 -19.61 -6.01
CA ALA A 92 1.33 -20.05 -4.97
C ALA A 92 -0.12 -19.73 -5.34
N LEU A 93 -0.38 -18.54 -5.90
CA LEU A 93 -1.72 -18.16 -6.38
C LEU A 93 -2.21 -19.10 -7.49
N ARG A 94 -1.39 -19.37 -8.50
CA ARG A 94 -1.71 -20.30 -9.58
C ARG A 94 -1.95 -21.71 -9.08
N GLY A 95 -1.14 -22.16 -8.10
CA GLY A 95 -1.34 -23.46 -7.45
C GLY A 95 -2.70 -23.57 -6.75
N ALA A 96 -3.10 -22.51 -6.05
CA ALA A 96 -4.36 -22.49 -5.30
C ALA A 96 -5.61 -22.35 -6.20
N TYR A 97 -5.53 -21.53 -7.27
CA TYR A 97 -6.69 -21.19 -8.12
C TYR A 97 -6.72 -21.93 -9.48
N GLY A 98 -5.75 -22.82 -9.70
CA GLY A 98 -5.71 -23.65 -10.94
C GLY A 98 -5.60 -22.80 -12.20
N GLY A 99 -6.51 -23.00 -13.17
CA GLY A 99 -6.51 -22.29 -14.46
C GLY A 99 -7.16 -20.90 -14.43
N THR A 100 -7.56 -20.37 -13.26
CA THR A 100 -8.13 -19.03 -13.17
C THR A 100 -7.02 -17.98 -13.34
N PRO A 101 -7.18 -16.96 -14.21
CA PRO A 101 -6.22 -15.90 -14.36
C PRO A 101 -5.95 -15.18 -13.03
N VAL A 102 -4.68 -14.90 -12.73
CA VAL A 102 -4.27 -14.22 -11.50
C VAL A 102 -3.36 -13.02 -11.79
N VAL A 103 -3.55 -11.93 -11.07
CA VAL A 103 -2.67 -10.76 -11.06
C VAL A 103 -2.26 -10.48 -9.62
N ARG A 104 -0.98 -10.20 -9.41
CA ARG A 104 -0.44 -9.87 -8.09
C ARG A 104 -0.12 -8.39 -7.98
N MET A 105 -0.71 -7.74 -6.99
CA MET A 105 -0.53 -6.34 -6.65
C MET A 105 -0.16 -6.20 -5.17
N ILE A 106 0.74 -5.29 -4.82
CA ILE A 106 0.99 -4.93 -3.42
C ILE A 106 0.82 -3.41 -3.27
N PRO A 107 -0.31 -2.94 -2.74
CA PRO A 107 -0.57 -1.53 -2.50
C PRO A 107 0.00 -1.04 -1.16
N SER A 108 0.14 0.28 -1.03
CA SER A 108 0.38 0.98 0.23
C SER A 108 -0.87 1.71 0.72
N VAL A 109 -1.01 1.88 2.04
CA VAL A 109 -2.21 2.46 2.67
C VAL A 109 -2.61 3.86 2.13
N PRO A 110 -1.69 4.75 1.68
CA PRO A 110 -2.08 6.04 1.10
C PRO A 110 -2.95 5.97 -0.16
N VAL A 111 -3.29 4.78 -0.68
CA VAL A 111 -4.37 4.57 -1.67
C VAL A 111 -5.69 5.18 -1.20
N GLU A 112 -5.95 5.23 0.11
CA GLU A 112 -7.14 5.83 0.70
C GLU A 112 -7.33 7.30 0.32
N VAL A 113 -6.22 8.03 0.20
CA VAL A 113 -6.19 9.44 -0.20
C VAL A 113 -5.70 9.64 -1.64
N LYS A 114 -5.74 8.61 -2.47
CA LYS A 114 -5.32 8.59 -3.88
C LYS A 114 -3.84 9.00 -4.09
N GLN A 115 -3.00 8.73 -3.11
CA GLN A 115 -1.56 8.98 -3.12
C GLN A 115 -0.77 7.69 -2.85
N GLY A 116 -1.37 6.54 -3.16
CA GLY A 116 -0.76 5.25 -2.95
C GLY A 116 0.35 4.94 -3.96
N VAL A 117 1.14 3.94 -3.62
CA VAL A 117 2.00 3.23 -4.56
C VAL A 117 1.56 1.79 -4.57
N THR A 118 1.40 1.21 -5.74
CA THR A 118 1.09 -0.21 -5.93
C THR A 118 2.15 -0.84 -6.80
N CYS A 119 2.80 -1.88 -6.30
CA CYS A 119 3.70 -2.71 -7.09
C CYS A 119 2.89 -3.79 -7.79
N HIS A 120 3.02 -3.89 -9.11
CA HIS A 120 2.46 -4.91 -9.95
C HIS A 120 3.54 -5.92 -10.34
N ALA A 121 3.29 -7.21 -10.14
CA ALA A 121 4.21 -8.27 -10.52
C ALA A 121 4.14 -8.51 -12.03
N ARG A 122 5.24 -8.27 -12.73
CA ARG A 122 5.36 -8.67 -14.15
C ARG A 122 5.18 -10.16 -14.29
N ASP A 123 4.32 -10.55 -15.18
CA ASP A 123 3.98 -11.94 -15.43
C ASP A 123 3.80 -12.20 -16.93
N PRO A 124 4.76 -12.88 -17.60
CA PRO A 124 4.65 -13.20 -19.02
C PRO A 124 3.47 -14.14 -19.38
N GLU A 125 2.92 -14.80 -18.38
CA GLU A 125 1.78 -15.71 -18.52
C GLU A 125 0.45 -15.08 -18.09
N ALA A 126 0.44 -13.77 -17.77
CA ALA A 126 -0.77 -13.08 -17.37
C ALA A 126 -1.83 -13.04 -18.47
N ASP A 127 -3.09 -13.11 -18.07
CA ASP A 127 -4.18 -12.71 -18.96
C ASP A 127 -4.11 -11.18 -19.15
N SER A 128 -3.80 -10.75 -20.35
CA SER A 128 -3.55 -9.34 -20.66
C SER A 128 -4.76 -8.42 -20.43
N ALA A 129 -5.98 -8.96 -20.53
CA ALA A 129 -7.19 -8.18 -20.27
C ALA A 129 -7.37 -7.96 -18.77
N LEU A 130 -7.23 -9.01 -17.96
CA LEU A 130 -7.29 -8.88 -16.50
C LEU A 130 -6.17 -7.99 -15.97
N GLU A 131 -4.95 -8.14 -16.50
CA GLU A 131 -3.79 -7.30 -16.11
C GLU A 131 -4.06 -5.82 -16.37
N ALA A 132 -4.53 -5.48 -17.58
CA ALA A 132 -4.86 -4.11 -17.95
C ALA A 132 -5.97 -3.52 -17.07
N GLU A 133 -7.02 -4.30 -16.79
CA GLU A 133 -8.10 -3.88 -15.90
C GLU A 133 -7.61 -3.67 -14.46
N ALA A 134 -6.75 -4.55 -13.96
CA ALA A 134 -6.15 -4.43 -12.62
C ALA A 134 -5.28 -3.17 -12.53
N VAL A 135 -4.37 -2.95 -13.48
CA VAL A 135 -3.52 -1.75 -13.52
C VAL A 135 -4.38 -0.49 -13.55
N ALA A 136 -5.35 -0.39 -14.46
CA ALA A 136 -6.24 0.76 -14.55
C ALA A 136 -7.05 1.01 -13.26
N LEU A 137 -7.47 -0.04 -12.56
CA LEU A 137 -8.16 0.08 -11.28
C LEU A 137 -7.26 0.70 -10.20
N PHE A 138 -6.01 0.23 -10.10
CA PHE A 138 -5.09 0.72 -9.08
C PHE A 138 -4.50 2.12 -9.43
N GLU A 139 -4.39 2.48 -10.70
CA GLU A 139 -4.02 3.84 -11.13
C GLU A 139 -5.01 4.91 -10.65
N ARG A 140 -6.28 4.56 -10.41
CA ARG A 140 -7.28 5.48 -9.82
C ARG A 140 -6.91 5.96 -8.41
N VAL A 141 -6.04 5.22 -7.71
CA VAL A 141 -5.69 5.47 -6.30
C VAL A 141 -4.20 5.74 -6.07
N GLY A 142 -3.41 5.89 -7.14
CA GLY A 142 -2.02 6.27 -7.06
C GLY A 142 -1.14 5.76 -8.20
N LEU A 143 0.16 5.70 -7.94
CA LEU A 143 1.16 5.23 -8.88
C LEU A 143 1.17 3.70 -8.92
N VAL A 144 1.14 3.12 -10.12
CA VAL A 144 1.42 1.69 -10.33
C VAL A 144 2.83 1.54 -10.90
N VAL A 145 3.59 0.58 -10.38
CA VAL A 145 4.98 0.30 -10.77
C VAL A 145 5.13 -1.20 -11.06
N ASP A 146 5.55 -1.51 -12.29
CA ASP A 146 5.82 -2.89 -12.71
C ASP A 146 7.18 -3.34 -12.21
N LEU A 147 7.21 -4.43 -11.47
CA LEU A 147 8.43 -5.02 -10.90
C LEU A 147 8.51 -6.52 -11.19
N ASP A 148 9.72 -7.04 -11.24
CA ASP A 148 9.94 -8.48 -11.14
C ASP A 148 9.54 -8.95 -9.73
N GLU A 149 8.90 -10.11 -9.62
CA GLU A 149 8.40 -10.63 -8.35
C GLU A 149 9.49 -10.76 -7.28
N THR A 150 10.74 -11.01 -7.68
CA THR A 150 11.92 -11.07 -6.80
C THR A 150 12.22 -9.76 -6.07
N GLN A 151 11.71 -8.62 -6.56
CA GLN A 151 11.91 -7.29 -5.97
C GLN A 151 10.80 -6.89 -4.99
N PHE A 152 9.73 -7.70 -4.85
CA PHE A 152 8.54 -7.35 -4.07
C PHE A 152 8.83 -7.13 -2.58
N GLU A 153 9.75 -7.88 -1.99
CA GLU A 153 10.08 -7.71 -0.57
C GLU A 153 10.83 -6.41 -0.32
N ILE A 154 11.77 -6.08 -1.19
CA ILE A 154 12.49 -4.80 -1.14
C ILE A 154 11.49 -3.65 -1.35
N ALA A 155 10.62 -3.75 -2.35
CA ALA A 155 9.59 -2.76 -2.60
C ALA A 155 8.62 -2.61 -1.41
N THR A 156 8.26 -3.71 -0.75
CA THR A 156 7.43 -3.68 0.48
C THR A 156 8.07 -2.81 1.56
N GLY A 157 9.38 -2.95 1.80
CA GLY A 157 10.13 -2.10 2.73
C GLY A 157 10.12 -0.62 2.35
N LEU A 158 10.18 -0.32 1.05
CA LEU A 158 10.26 1.05 0.54
C LEU A 158 8.90 1.77 0.46
N MET A 159 7.78 1.05 0.24
CA MET A 159 6.49 1.69 -0.04
C MET A 159 5.34 1.22 0.86
N SER A 160 5.27 -0.05 1.21
CA SER A 160 4.19 -0.57 2.05
C SER A 160 4.43 -0.29 3.53
N CYS A 161 5.70 -0.37 4.00
CA CYS A 161 6.11 0.00 5.34
C CYS A 161 6.29 1.52 5.52
N ALA A 162 6.57 2.25 4.43
CA ALA A 162 6.89 3.68 4.44
C ALA A 162 5.89 4.57 5.21
N PRO A 163 4.56 4.38 5.14
CA PRO A 163 3.64 5.20 5.92
C PRO A 163 3.90 5.15 7.42
N ALA A 164 4.26 3.98 7.96
CA ALA A 164 4.61 3.86 9.38
C ALA A 164 5.95 4.54 9.71
N TYR A 165 6.94 4.44 8.81
CA TYR A 165 8.25 5.10 9.00
C TYR A 165 8.11 6.62 8.91
N VAL A 166 7.33 7.12 7.98
CA VAL A 166 7.05 8.57 7.84
C VAL A 166 6.30 9.08 9.07
N ALA A 167 5.32 8.32 9.59
CA ALA A 167 4.60 8.67 10.80
C ALA A 167 5.54 8.74 12.02
N LEU A 168 6.46 7.78 12.18
CA LEU A 168 7.48 7.79 13.24
C LEU A 168 8.41 9.02 13.13
N VAL A 169 8.86 9.34 11.92
CA VAL A 169 9.70 10.53 11.67
C VAL A 169 8.93 11.81 11.98
N ALA A 170 7.65 11.89 11.59
CA ALA A 170 6.79 13.02 11.89
C ALA A 170 6.61 13.21 13.40
N GLU A 171 6.30 12.12 14.13
CA GLU A 171 6.16 12.11 15.58
C GLU A 171 7.43 12.62 16.27
N ALA A 172 8.60 12.10 15.86
CA ALA A 172 9.88 12.53 16.42
C ALA A 172 10.18 14.02 16.17
N GLN A 173 9.79 14.58 15.02
CA GLN A 173 9.93 16.00 14.71
C GLN A 173 8.98 16.86 15.54
N VAL A 174 7.71 16.44 15.66
CA VAL A 174 6.71 17.12 16.51
C VAL A 174 7.19 17.17 17.95
N ASP A 175 7.62 16.05 18.50
CA ASP A 175 8.15 15.95 19.87
C ASP A 175 9.35 16.87 20.11
N ALA A 176 10.27 16.95 19.14
CA ALA A 176 11.41 17.86 19.22
C ALA A 176 10.97 19.33 19.22
N GLY A 177 9.98 19.69 18.39
CA GLY A 177 9.38 21.03 18.36
C GLY A 177 8.71 21.39 19.68
N VAL A 178 7.94 20.47 20.25
CA VAL A 178 7.27 20.66 21.55
C VAL A 178 8.29 20.84 22.69
N ARG A 179 9.34 20.02 22.72
CA ARG A 179 10.44 20.19 23.69
C ARG A 179 11.18 21.54 23.55
N ALA A 180 11.17 22.09 22.34
CA ALA A 180 11.72 23.41 22.07
C ALA A 180 10.75 24.59 22.38
N GLY A 181 9.52 24.30 22.84
CA GLY A 181 8.54 25.29 23.28
C GLY A 181 7.42 25.60 22.27
N MET A 182 7.28 24.81 21.17
CA MET A 182 6.18 25.00 20.22
C MET A 182 4.90 24.28 20.70
N PRO A 183 3.69 24.86 20.52
CA PRO A 183 2.44 24.13 20.74
C PRO A 183 2.33 22.89 19.83
N ALA A 184 1.80 21.78 20.36
CA ALA A 184 1.79 20.48 19.69
C ALA A 184 0.97 20.48 18.39
N ASP A 185 -0.17 21.15 18.37
CA ASP A 185 -1.04 21.29 17.21
C ASP A 185 -0.33 22.04 16.07
N LEU A 186 0.32 23.15 16.38
CA LEU A 186 1.10 23.93 15.41
C LEU A 186 2.32 23.13 14.91
N ALA A 187 3.04 22.44 15.81
CA ALA A 187 4.15 21.58 15.41
C ALA A 187 3.69 20.46 14.44
N SER A 188 2.56 19.83 14.72
CA SER A 188 1.98 18.80 13.88
C SER A 188 1.61 19.30 12.49
N GLU A 189 0.96 20.46 12.40
CA GLU A 189 0.61 21.10 11.12
C GLU A 189 1.85 21.42 10.29
N LEU A 190 2.86 22.04 10.88
CA LEU A 190 4.11 22.40 10.21
C LEU A 190 4.86 21.16 9.69
N VAL A 191 4.95 20.10 10.49
CA VAL A 191 5.64 18.87 10.11
C VAL A 191 4.91 18.18 8.97
N ALA A 192 3.59 18.02 9.05
CA ALA A 192 2.81 17.37 8.01
C ALA A 192 2.91 18.11 6.67
N ALA A 193 2.76 19.44 6.68
CA ALA A 193 2.90 20.29 5.50
C ALA A 193 4.32 20.21 4.90
N SER A 194 5.36 20.21 5.75
CA SER A 194 6.74 20.13 5.31
C SER A 194 7.09 18.79 4.66
N ILE A 195 6.60 17.68 5.21
CA ILE A 195 6.81 16.34 4.63
C ILE A 195 6.16 16.27 3.24
N GLY A 196 4.88 16.66 3.12
CA GLY A 196 4.17 16.65 1.85
C GLY A 196 4.82 17.56 0.80
N GLY A 197 5.16 18.79 1.18
CA GLY A 197 5.84 19.75 0.30
C GLY A 197 7.23 19.27 -0.14
N SER A 198 7.99 18.66 0.76
CA SER A 198 9.32 18.11 0.44
C SER A 198 9.22 16.93 -0.53
N ALA A 199 8.25 16.04 -0.36
CA ALA A 199 8.01 14.94 -1.29
C ALA A 199 7.64 15.45 -2.69
N ALA A 200 6.78 16.46 -2.79
CA ALA A 200 6.42 17.10 -4.05
C ALA A 200 7.64 17.78 -4.71
N LEU A 201 8.46 18.49 -3.92
CA LEU A 201 9.68 19.13 -4.43
C LEU A 201 10.70 18.11 -4.96
N LEU A 202 10.89 16.99 -4.27
CA LEU A 202 11.78 15.91 -4.72
C LEU A 202 11.33 15.36 -6.07
N ARG A 203 10.03 15.10 -6.25
CA ARG A 203 9.48 14.66 -7.56
C ARG A 203 9.72 15.70 -8.66
N ALA A 204 9.49 17.00 -8.37
CA ALA A 204 9.74 18.09 -9.31
C ALA A 204 11.22 18.31 -9.64
N ARG A 205 12.13 17.63 -8.96
CA ARG A 205 13.58 17.64 -9.17
C ARG A 205 14.12 16.26 -9.53
N ASP A 206 13.33 15.41 -10.15
CA ASP A 206 13.73 14.07 -10.62
C ASP A 206 14.43 13.24 -9.54
N MET A 207 14.00 13.40 -8.28
CA MET A 207 14.59 12.76 -7.11
C MET A 207 16.06 13.10 -6.86
N ASP A 208 16.56 14.23 -7.36
CA ASP A 208 17.89 14.73 -7.02
C ASP A 208 17.91 15.28 -5.57
N THR A 209 18.10 14.35 -4.64
CA THR A 209 18.14 14.65 -3.18
C THR A 209 19.28 15.60 -2.83
N LEU A 210 20.40 15.57 -3.57
CA LEU A 210 21.54 16.47 -3.33
C LEU A 210 21.22 17.90 -3.74
N ALA A 211 20.57 18.11 -4.90
CA ALA A 211 20.12 19.41 -5.33
C ALA A 211 19.14 20.03 -4.29
N VAL A 212 18.13 19.25 -3.88
CA VAL A 212 17.16 19.74 -2.86
C VAL A 212 17.86 20.10 -1.54
N ARG A 213 18.78 19.26 -1.04
CA ARG A 213 19.55 19.58 0.17
C ARG A 213 20.38 20.87 0.02
N ARG A 214 21.04 21.07 -1.13
CA ARG A 214 21.84 22.28 -1.41
C ARG A 214 20.97 23.54 -1.48
N MET A 215 19.77 23.47 -2.02
CA MET A 215 18.85 24.61 -2.11
C MET A 215 18.52 25.22 -0.75
N VAL A 216 18.46 24.41 0.30
CA VAL A 216 18.03 24.84 1.66
C VAL A 216 19.19 24.87 2.67
N THR A 217 20.45 24.61 2.25
CA THR A 217 21.60 24.48 3.14
C THR A 217 22.65 25.54 2.81
N SER A 218 22.62 26.66 3.54
CA SER A 218 23.71 27.65 3.49
C SER A 218 24.90 27.22 4.36
N PRO A 219 26.14 27.61 4.00
CA PRO A 219 27.32 27.33 4.82
C PRO A 219 27.16 27.84 6.25
N GLY A 220 27.34 26.96 7.25
CA GLY A 220 27.20 27.31 8.68
C GLY A 220 25.76 27.59 9.13
N GLY A 221 24.77 27.51 8.23
CA GLY A 221 23.37 27.79 8.53
C GLY A 221 22.70 26.74 9.44
N VAL A 222 21.46 27.02 9.84
CA VAL A 222 20.71 26.15 10.76
C VAL A 222 20.47 24.77 10.16
N THR A 223 20.16 24.70 8.87
CA THR A 223 19.95 23.44 8.16
C THR A 223 21.24 22.58 8.14
N ALA A 224 22.40 23.19 7.95
CA ALA A 224 23.68 22.46 7.95
C ALA A 224 23.94 21.83 9.34
N ARG A 225 23.67 22.55 10.42
CA ARG A 225 23.83 22.02 11.79
C ARG A 225 22.83 20.89 12.08
N GLY A 226 21.56 21.05 11.67
CA GLY A 226 20.53 20.01 11.81
C GLY A 226 20.88 18.74 11.05
N LEU A 227 21.30 18.85 9.77
CA LEU A 227 21.76 17.71 8.98
C LEU A 227 22.94 17.00 9.61
N SER A 228 23.94 17.77 10.13
CA SER A 228 25.08 17.19 10.84
C SER A 228 24.65 16.37 12.05
N ALA A 229 23.71 16.87 12.84
CA ALA A 229 23.19 16.14 14.01
C ALA A 229 22.47 14.84 13.60
N LEU A 230 21.63 14.87 12.55
CA LEU A 230 20.95 13.67 12.03
C LEU A 230 21.92 12.62 11.50
N GLU A 231 22.96 13.03 10.77
CA GLU A 231 23.99 12.11 10.27
C GLU A 231 24.78 11.48 11.44
N HIS A 232 25.16 12.27 12.47
CA HIS A 232 25.79 11.72 13.69
C HIS A 232 24.85 10.83 14.49
N GLY A 233 23.54 11.10 14.48
CA GLY A 233 22.51 10.25 15.07
C GLY A 233 22.26 8.93 14.32
N GLY A 234 22.91 8.72 13.20
CA GLY A 234 22.87 7.44 12.47
C GLY A 234 21.60 7.21 11.65
N VAL A 235 20.93 8.26 11.19
CA VAL A 235 19.66 8.15 10.45
C VAL A 235 19.76 7.18 9.25
N ARG A 236 20.91 7.15 8.55
CA ARG A 236 21.12 6.24 7.40
C ARG A 236 21.21 4.79 7.85
N ALA A 237 21.98 4.53 8.91
CA ALA A 237 22.10 3.18 9.47
C ALA A 237 20.75 2.65 9.95
N ALA A 238 19.93 3.49 10.60
CA ALA A 238 18.58 3.10 11.04
C ALA A 238 17.67 2.67 9.87
N PHE A 239 17.73 3.37 8.72
CA PHE A 239 16.97 2.95 7.53
C PHE A 239 17.53 1.70 6.88
N ASP A 240 18.86 1.51 6.89
CA ASP A 240 19.51 0.29 6.39
C ASP A 240 19.10 -0.92 7.26
N ASP A 241 19.19 -0.79 8.59
CA ASP A 241 18.75 -1.82 9.54
C ASP A 241 17.26 -2.16 9.38
N ALA A 242 16.40 -1.15 9.17
CA ALA A 242 14.98 -1.36 8.93
C ALA A 242 14.73 -2.16 7.65
N MET A 243 15.47 -1.85 6.57
CA MET A 243 15.37 -2.61 5.32
C MET A 243 15.84 -4.04 5.50
N GLN A 244 16.98 -4.26 6.17
CA GLN A 244 17.48 -5.60 6.46
C GLN A 244 16.46 -6.43 7.27
N ALA A 245 15.79 -5.81 8.25
CA ALA A 245 14.76 -6.49 9.06
C ALA A 245 13.53 -6.88 8.22
N VAL A 246 13.20 -6.13 7.16
CA VAL A 246 12.07 -6.45 6.28
C VAL A 246 12.40 -7.58 5.31
N VAL A 247 13.64 -7.60 4.76
CA VAL A 247 14.04 -8.60 3.75
C VAL A 247 14.64 -9.87 4.36
N ALA A 248 15.07 -9.84 5.62
CA ALA A 248 15.54 -11.03 6.35
C ALA A 248 14.35 -11.95 6.68
N ARG A 249 14.33 -13.13 6.10
CA ARG A 249 13.39 -14.22 6.43
C ARG A 249 14.09 -15.37 7.07
#